data_a547c00cc66b9fefe2fb278a65da5735
#
_entry.id   a547c00cc66b9fefe2fb278a65da5735
#
_cell.length_a   1.000
_cell.length_b   1.000
_cell.length_c   1.000
_cell.angle_alpha   90.00
_cell.angle_beta   90.00
_cell.angle_gamma   90.00
#
_symmetry.space_group_name_H-M   'P 1'
#
loop_
_entity.id
_entity.type
_entity.pdbx_description
1 polymer ?
#
loop_
_entity_poly.entity_id
_entity_poly.type
_entity_poly.pdbx_seq_one_letter_code
_entity_poly.pdbx_strand_id
1 'polypeptide(L)' 'MKRSATGVRGATEHLTVDQVCAELQIARSTFYQWRQVRKGPRCIRLPNGAIRIRRADFDAWLAALGDVA' A
#
# COMPACT_ATOMS: atom_id res chain seq x y z
N MET A 1 21.77 3.50 -11.59
CA MET A 1 21.24 3.71 -11.39
C MET A 1 20.95 3.87 -11.07
N LYS A 2 20.86 3.77 -11.08
CA LYS A 2 20.21 3.92 -10.79
C LYS A 2 19.90 3.97 -10.16
N ARG A 3 20.01 3.70 -10.03
CA ARG A 3 19.47 3.72 -9.35
C ARG A 3 19.14 3.46 -8.78
N SER A 4 19.34 3.29 -8.76
CA SER A 4 18.86 3.02 -8.24
C SER A 4 18.61 2.56 -7.63
N ALA A 5 18.87 2.63 -8.04
CA ALA A 5 18.14 1.74 -7.44
C ALA A 5 18.27 1.53 -6.07
N THR A 6 19.11 1.64 -5.51
CA THR A 6 19.27 1.32 -4.28
C THR A 6 18.65 2.11 -3.30
N GLY A 7 18.99 3.20 -2.99
CA GLY A 7 18.43 3.94 -1.91
C GLY A 7 16.95 3.98 -1.99
N VAL A 8 16.51 3.77 -3.09
CA VAL A 8 15.13 3.77 -3.32
C VAL A 8 14.41 2.64 -2.66
N ARG A 9 15.15 1.64 -2.31
CA ARG A 9 14.58 0.50 -1.69
C ARG A 9 13.75 0.86 -0.47
N GLY A 10 14.23 1.71 0.39
CA GLY A 10 13.47 2.09 1.55
C GLY A 10 12.14 2.72 1.18
N ALA A 11 12.14 3.55 0.16
CA ALA A 11 10.93 4.21 -0.27
C ALA A 11 9.93 3.22 -0.86
N THR A 12 10.42 2.14 -1.45
CA THR A 12 9.52 1.18 -2.05
C THR A 12 9.01 0.18 -1.05
N GLU A 13 9.60 0.12 0.13
CA GLU A 13 9.14 -0.80 1.15
C GLU A 13 7.90 -0.33 1.87
N HIS A 14 7.70 0.98 1.92
CA HIS A 14 6.56 1.55 2.62
C HIS A 14 5.85 2.52 1.70
N LEU A 15 4.59 2.27 1.47
CA LEU A 15 3.77 3.08 0.58
C LEU A 15 2.85 3.97 1.39
N THR A 16 2.61 5.18 0.89
CA THR A 16 1.59 6.04 1.49
C THR A 16 0.23 5.61 0.93
N VAL A 17 -0.82 6.09 1.58
CA VAL A 17 -2.17 5.85 1.08
C VAL A 17 -2.31 6.41 -0.34
N ASP A 18 -1.76 7.59 -0.58
CA ASP A 18 -1.83 8.19 -1.90
C ASP A 18 -1.15 7.33 -2.95
N GLN A 19 0.00 6.75 -2.61
CA GLN A 19 0.72 5.91 -3.55
C GLN A 19 -0.05 4.64 -3.87
N VAL A 20 -0.67 4.03 -2.87
CA VAL A 20 -1.48 2.84 -3.09
C VAL A 20 -2.67 3.19 -3.97
N CYS A 21 -3.34 4.29 -3.69
CA CYS A 21 -4.49 4.70 -4.48
C CYS A 21 -4.10 5.00 -5.92
N ALA A 22 -2.92 5.60 -6.12
CA ALA A 22 -2.45 5.89 -7.46
C ALA A 22 -2.15 4.61 -8.22
N GLU A 23 -1.52 3.64 -7.57
CA GLU A 23 -1.22 2.37 -8.23
C GLU A 23 -2.49 1.64 -8.63
N LEU A 24 -3.50 1.69 -7.80
CA LEU A 24 -4.76 1.00 -8.06
C LEU A 24 -5.75 1.85 -8.81
N GLN A 25 -5.45 3.13 -8.98
CA GLN A 25 -6.34 4.08 -9.65
C GLN A 25 -7.70 4.14 -8.98
N ILE A 26 -7.69 4.29 -7.66
CA ILE A 26 -8.91 4.40 -6.87
C ILE A 26 -8.88 5.71 -6.08
N ALA A 27 -10.05 6.12 -5.62
CA ALA A 27 -10.15 7.30 -4.79
C ALA A 27 -9.73 6.97 -3.36
N ARG A 28 -9.26 7.98 -2.63
CA ARG A 28 -8.88 7.80 -1.23
C ARG A 28 -10.05 7.31 -0.38
N SER A 29 -11.23 7.81 -0.67
CA SER A 29 -12.42 7.40 0.08
C SER A 29 -12.67 5.90 -0.08
N THR A 30 -12.40 5.37 -1.26
CA THR A 30 -12.54 3.93 -1.50
C THR A 30 -11.58 3.15 -0.60
N PHE A 31 -10.34 3.61 -0.53
CA PHE A 31 -9.33 2.95 0.29
C PHE A 31 -9.77 2.94 1.77
N TYR A 32 -10.20 4.07 2.27
CA TYR A 32 -10.61 4.17 3.67
C TYR A 32 -11.86 3.33 3.96
N GLN A 33 -12.74 3.24 3.00
CA GLN A 33 -13.90 2.38 3.14
C GLN A 33 -13.47 0.92 3.29
N TRP A 34 -12.51 0.47 2.46
CA TRP A 34 -12.00 -0.89 2.56
C TRP A 34 -11.36 -1.14 3.92
N ARG A 35 -10.66 -0.13 4.46
CA ARG A 35 -10.05 -0.28 5.77
C ARG A 35 -11.12 -0.49 6.84
N GLN A 36 -12.20 0.26 6.76
CA GLN A 36 -13.28 0.14 7.72
C GLN A 36 -13.89 -1.24 7.75
N VAL A 37 -14.03 -1.86 6.59
CA VAL A 37 -14.63 -3.19 6.51
C VAL A 37 -13.58 -4.28 6.48
N ARG A 38 -12.33 -3.91 6.70
CA ARG A 38 -11.20 -4.85 6.79
C ARG A 38 -11.00 -5.67 5.52
N LYS A 39 -11.16 -5.01 4.38
CA LYS A 39 -10.97 -5.66 3.10
C LYS A 39 -9.77 -5.13 2.35
N GLY A 40 -9.05 -4.18 2.93
CA GLY A 40 -7.85 -3.64 2.30
C GLY A 40 -6.60 -4.33 2.79
N PRO A 41 -5.45 -3.88 2.33
CA PRO A 41 -4.19 -4.45 2.77
C PRO A 41 -3.88 -4.06 4.20
N ARG A 42 -2.95 -4.78 4.80
CA ARG A 42 -2.51 -4.48 6.13
C ARG A 42 -1.81 -3.13 6.17
N CYS A 43 -2.09 -2.34 7.18
CA CYS A 43 -1.53 -1.01 7.30
C CYS A 43 -0.78 -0.85 8.62
N ILE A 44 0.18 0.07 8.62
CA ILE A 44 0.94 0.42 9.81
C ILE A 44 0.58 1.86 10.16
N ARG A 45 0.36 2.12 11.44
CA ARG A 45 0.16 3.49 11.90
C ARG A 45 1.46 3.99 12.52
N LEU A 46 1.95 5.10 12.01
CA LEU A 46 3.16 5.71 12.54
C LEU A 46 2.84 6.54 13.79
N PRO A 47 3.84 6.85 14.61
CA PRO A 47 3.59 7.63 15.83
C PRO A 47 2.95 8.99 15.57
N ASN A 48 3.15 9.56 14.40
CA ASN A 48 2.54 10.84 14.06
C ASN A 48 1.12 10.67 13.53
N GLY A 49 0.58 9.46 13.54
CA GLY A 49 -0.76 9.21 13.07
C GLY A 49 -0.88 8.89 11.59
N ALA A 50 0.21 9.00 10.86
CA ALA A 50 0.17 8.71 9.43
C ALA A 50 0.06 7.21 9.19
N ILE A 51 -0.51 6.85 8.05
CA ILE A 51 -0.70 5.46 7.68
C ILE A 51 0.31 5.10 6.60
N ARG A 52 0.89 3.92 6.73
CA ARG A 52 1.78 3.38 5.69
C ARG A 52 1.41 1.94 5.42
N ILE A 53 1.69 1.50 4.21
CA ILE A 53 1.44 0.11 3.80
C ILE A 53 2.76 -0.48 3.35
N ARG A 54 3.16 -1.60 3.92
CA ARG A 54 4.40 -2.24 3.48
C ARG A 54 4.20 -2.81 2.10
N ARG A 55 5.23 -2.67 1.26
CA ARG A 55 5.15 -3.20 -0.09
C ARG A 55 4.83 -4.70 -0.06
N ALA A 56 5.44 -5.43 0.84
CA ALA A 56 5.22 -6.88 0.92
C ALA A 56 3.76 -7.19 1.26
N ASP A 57 3.17 -6.42 2.17
CA ASP A 57 1.77 -6.62 2.54
C ASP A 57 0.84 -6.26 1.40
N PHE A 58 1.18 -5.19 0.67
CA PHE A 58 0.39 -4.75 -0.46
C PHE A 58 0.41 -5.82 -1.57
N ASP A 59 1.60 -6.33 -1.87
CA ASP A 59 1.75 -7.33 -2.91
C ASP A 59 1.03 -8.63 -2.54
N ALA A 60 1.13 -9.05 -1.28
CA ALA A 60 0.44 -10.25 -0.85
C ALA A 60 -1.08 -10.11 -0.94
N TRP A 61 -1.58 -8.93 -0.57
CA TRP A 61 -3.00 -8.66 -0.64
C TRP A 61 -3.48 -8.69 -2.09
N LEU A 62 -2.71 -8.08 -3.00
CA LEU A 62 -3.08 -8.09 -4.41
C LEU A 62 -3.05 -9.50 -4.98
N ALA A 63 -2.07 -10.29 -4.59
CA ALA A 63 -1.97 -11.66 -5.06
C ALA A 63 -3.19 -12.48 -4.63
N ALA A 64 -3.63 -12.26 -3.40
CA ALA A 64 -4.80 -12.97 -2.89
C ALA A 64 -6.05 -12.60 -3.68
N LEU A 65 -6.16 -11.33 -4.09
CA LEU A 65 -7.29 -10.91 -4.91
C LEU A 65 -7.22 -11.54 -6.30
N GLY A 66 -6.02 -11.62 -6.84
CA GLY A 66 -5.84 -12.18 -8.16
C GLY A 66 -6.25 -13.63 -8.26
N ASP A 67 -6.10 -14.35 -7.18
CA ASP A 67 -6.45 -15.76 -7.18
C ASP A 67 -7.94 -15.99 -7.38
N VAL A 68 -8.72 -14.98 -7.17
CA VAL A 68 -10.15 -15.09 -7.29
C VAL A 68 -10.61 -15.02 -8.72
N ALA A 69 -9.83 -14.37 -9.55
CA ALA A 69 -10.19 -14.22 -10.95
C ALA A 69 -10.12 -15.52 -11.72
#